data_8da17ad5f3c7488b55d271d346a877a2
#
_entry.id   8da17ad5f3c7488b55d271d346a877a2
#
_cell.length_a   1.000
_cell.length_b   1.000
_cell.length_c   1.000
_cell.angle_alpha   90.00
_cell.angle_beta   90.00
_cell.angle_gamma   90.00
#
_symmetry.space_group_name_H-M   'P 1'
#
loop_
_entity.id
_entity.type
_entity.pdbx_description
1 polymer ?
#
loop_
_entity_poly.entity_id
_entity_poly.type
_entity_poly.pdbx_seq_one_letter_code
_entity_poly.pdbx_strand_id
1 'polypeptide(L)'
;MGETKKLSIIAFSGDFDKLTAVFTLGTGAAAVGYEVNIFFTFWGLDAIKIKHGRSFTGGNWLTRLFGFMMGGLKVTPTSRFNFLGAGPRIFRSLMRKNNVATLEELVEAAKALGINFYACEMAMHVLGLKKEDFIPEVKDVLGVASFLKLSDGGETLFI
;
A
#
# COMPACT_ATOMS: atom_id res chain seq x y z
N MET A 1 12.20 24.43 18.42
CA MET A 1 11.37 23.29 17.96
C MET A 1 12.13 22.67 16.80
N GLY A 2 12.60 21.44 16.94
CA GLY A 2 13.29 20.77 15.83
C GLY A 2 12.31 20.54 14.67
N GLU A 3 12.79 20.68 13.44
CA GLU A 3 12.01 20.34 12.25
C GLU A 3 11.55 18.87 12.35
N THR A 4 10.24 18.63 12.16
CA THR A 4 9.71 17.27 12.14
C THR A 4 10.30 16.55 10.92
N LYS A 5 11.06 15.50 11.15
CA LYS A 5 11.62 14.68 10.06
C LYS A 5 10.48 14.05 9.27
N LYS A 6 10.65 13.99 7.96
CA LYS A 6 9.62 13.47 7.05
C LYS A 6 10.15 12.26 6.27
N LEU A 7 9.35 11.22 6.16
CA LEU A 7 9.59 10.08 5.30
C LEU A 7 8.43 9.91 4.33
N SER A 8 8.72 9.90 3.04
CA SER A 8 7.74 9.62 1.98
C SER A 8 8.09 8.30 1.31
N ILE A 9 7.11 7.39 1.17
CA ILE A 9 7.31 6.08 0.56
C ILE A 9 6.39 5.97 -0.66
N ILE A 10 6.98 5.69 -1.83
CA ILE A 10 6.22 5.39 -3.04
C ILE A 10 6.06 3.86 -3.11
N ALA A 11 4.84 3.40 -2.83
CA ALA A 11 4.46 1.99 -2.88
C ALA A 11 3.95 1.66 -4.29
N PHE A 12 4.83 1.15 -5.14
CA PHE A 12 4.52 0.77 -6.52
C PHE A 12 4.04 -0.68 -6.61
N SER A 13 4.67 -1.56 -5.86
CA SER A 13 4.36 -2.99 -5.93
C SER A 13 3.22 -3.37 -5.00
N GLY A 14 2.36 -4.29 -5.48
CA GLY A 14 1.33 -4.96 -4.69
C GLY A 14 1.78 -6.29 -4.07
N ASP A 15 3.07 -6.65 -4.18
CA ASP A 15 3.57 -7.92 -3.64
C ASP A 15 3.62 -7.89 -2.11
N PHE A 16 3.27 -9.02 -1.50
CA PHE A 16 3.19 -9.19 -0.05
C PHE A 16 4.45 -8.77 0.70
N ASP A 17 5.62 -9.21 0.24
CA ASP A 17 6.92 -8.93 0.84
C ASP A 17 7.31 -7.46 0.69
N LYS A 18 7.00 -6.84 -0.44
CA LYS A 18 7.28 -5.42 -0.68
C LYS A 18 6.34 -4.52 0.12
N LEU A 19 5.05 -4.83 0.17
CA LEU A 19 4.11 -4.13 1.04
C LEU A 19 4.48 -4.28 2.52
N THR A 20 4.95 -5.47 2.94
CA THR A 20 5.46 -5.66 4.29
C THR A 20 6.64 -4.72 4.56
N ALA A 21 7.57 -4.55 3.62
CA ALA A 21 8.67 -3.59 3.76
C ALA A 21 8.18 -2.14 3.86
N VAL A 22 7.23 -1.73 3.01
CA VAL A 22 6.60 -0.39 3.05
C VAL A 22 6.05 -0.08 4.44
N PHE A 23 5.21 -0.98 4.96
CA PHE A 23 4.55 -0.75 6.25
C PHE A 23 5.50 -0.92 7.45
N THR A 24 6.51 -1.81 7.37
CA THR A 24 7.54 -1.92 8.42
C THR A 24 8.36 -0.64 8.53
N LEU A 25 8.82 -0.10 7.39
CA LEU A 25 9.58 1.16 7.39
C LEU A 25 8.71 2.34 7.81
N GLY A 26 7.49 2.41 7.30
CA GLY A 26 6.55 3.48 7.65
C GLY A 26 6.20 3.49 9.15
N THR A 27 5.82 2.35 9.71
CA THR A 27 5.49 2.26 11.15
C THR A 27 6.71 2.49 12.03
N GLY A 28 7.89 1.99 11.64
CA GLY A 28 9.14 2.26 12.34
C GLY A 28 9.49 3.74 12.38
N ALA A 29 9.38 4.44 11.24
CA ALA A 29 9.63 5.87 11.15
C ALA A 29 8.60 6.68 11.99
N ALA A 30 7.32 6.35 11.89
CA ALA A 30 6.27 7.00 12.67
C ALA A 30 6.48 6.80 14.18
N ALA A 31 6.88 5.61 14.61
CA ALA A 31 7.17 5.32 16.03
C ALA A 31 8.32 6.15 16.60
N VAL A 32 9.26 6.61 15.79
CA VAL A 32 10.35 7.51 16.21
C VAL A 32 10.06 8.99 15.88
N GLY A 33 8.80 9.33 15.58
CA GLY A 33 8.33 10.70 15.48
C GLY A 33 8.48 11.35 14.09
N TYR A 34 8.65 10.55 13.02
CA TYR A 34 8.62 11.10 11.65
C TYR A 34 7.18 11.34 11.21
N GLU A 35 6.97 12.38 10.41
CA GLU A 35 5.79 12.48 9.56
C GLU A 35 5.95 11.50 8.40
N VAL A 36 5.04 10.54 8.28
CA VAL A 36 5.13 9.50 7.25
C VAL A 36 4.01 9.66 6.24
N ASN A 37 4.39 9.67 4.95
CA ASN A 37 3.48 9.76 3.82
C ASN A 37 3.70 8.57 2.89
N ILE A 38 2.66 7.78 2.60
CA ILE A 38 2.73 6.66 1.68
C ILE A 38 1.88 6.96 0.44
N PHE A 39 2.49 6.93 -0.73
CA PHE A 39 1.87 7.16 -2.03
C PHE A 39 1.72 5.84 -2.76
N PHE A 40 0.50 5.35 -2.82
CA PHE A 40 0.19 4.10 -3.49
C PHE A 40 -0.06 4.35 -4.98
N THR A 41 0.69 3.66 -5.82
CA THR A 41 0.56 3.75 -7.27
C THR A 41 0.55 2.37 -7.91
N PHE A 42 -0.02 2.22 -9.08
CA PHE A 42 -0.16 0.95 -9.81
C PHE A 42 -0.64 -0.20 -8.92
N TRP A 43 0.16 -1.26 -8.78
CA TRP A 43 -0.19 -2.45 -8.01
C TRP A 43 -0.26 -2.19 -6.50
N GLY A 44 0.47 -1.17 -6.02
CA GLY A 44 0.40 -0.72 -4.62
C GLY A 44 -0.99 -0.25 -4.20
N LEU A 45 -1.82 0.24 -5.13
CA LEU A 45 -3.21 0.63 -4.84
C LEU A 45 -4.05 -0.52 -4.28
N ASP A 46 -3.66 -1.77 -4.55
CA ASP A 46 -4.36 -2.94 -4.04
C ASP A 46 -4.32 -3.04 -2.50
N ALA A 47 -3.27 -2.49 -1.88
CA ALA A 47 -3.11 -2.48 -0.42
C ALA A 47 -4.19 -1.65 0.31
N ILE A 48 -4.74 -0.64 -0.36
CA ILE A 48 -5.71 0.30 0.22
C ILE A 48 -7.14 0.13 -0.30
N LYS A 49 -7.43 -0.95 -1.05
CA LYS A 49 -8.79 -1.24 -1.53
C LYS A 49 -9.67 -1.80 -0.42
N ILE A 50 -10.92 -1.31 -0.38
CA ILE A 50 -11.95 -1.80 0.58
C ILE A 50 -12.32 -3.25 0.28
N LYS A 51 -12.52 -3.60 -1.00
CA LYS A 51 -12.95 -4.94 -1.39
C LYS A 51 -11.76 -5.87 -1.50
N HIS A 52 -11.66 -6.78 -0.56
CA HIS A 52 -10.71 -7.87 -0.60
C HIS A 52 -11.30 -9.03 -1.40
N GLY A 53 -10.67 -9.38 -2.50
CA GLY A 53 -11.09 -10.43 -3.39
C GLY A 53 -11.10 -9.98 -4.85
N ARG A 54 -11.01 -10.95 -5.75
CA ARG A 54 -11.03 -10.69 -7.18
C ARG A 54 -12.40 -10.19 -7.60
N SER A 55 -12.51 -8.93 -7.98
CA SER A 55 -13.76 -8.30 -8.40
C SER A 55 -13.63 -7.79 -9.82
N PHE A 56 -14.67 -8.01 -10.62
CA PHE A 56 -14.77 -7.46 -11.98
C PHE A 56 -15.36 -6.04 -11.93
N THR A 57 -14.62 -5.09 -11.33
CA THR A 57 -15.01 -3.67 -11.30
C THR A 57 -14.36 -2.94 -12.47
N GLY A 58 -15.16 -2.23 -13.25
CA GLY A 58 -14.71 -1.41 -14.38
C GLY A 58 -15.62 -1.52 -15.59
N GLY A 59 -15.74 -0.43 -16.36
CA GLY A 59 -16.61 -0.34 -17.55
C GLY A 59 -16.06 -1.04 -18.79
N ASN A 60 -14.78 -1.34 -18.86
CA ASN A 60 -14.12 -1.94 -20.00
C ASN A 60 -13.57 -3.34 -19.66
N TRP A 61 -13.51 -4.25 -20.63
CA TRP A 61 -13.06 -5.63 -20.39
C TRP A 61 -11.64 -5.70 -19.82
N LEU A 62 -10.75 -4.80 -20.24
CA LEU A 62 -9.39 -4.69 -19.70
C LEU A 62 -9.36 -4.25 -18.24
N THR A 63 -10.13 -3.23 -17.87
CA THR A 63 -10.23 -2.79 -16.46
C THR A 63 -10.88 -3.85 -15.58
N ARG A 64 -11.79 -4.65 -16.12
CA ARG A 64 -12.36 -5.82 -15.43
C ARG A 64 -11.31 -6.92 -15.22
N LEU A 65 -10.43 -7.14 -16.21
CA LEU A 65 -9.33 -8.09 -16.10
C LEU A 65 -8.33 -7.64 -15.02
N PHE A 66 -7.97 -6.35 -15.00
CA PHE A 66 -7.11 -5.79 -13.94
C PHE A 66 -7.77 -5.88 -12.57
N GLY A 67 -9.05 -5.57 -12.46
CA GLY A 67 -9.81 -5.72 -11.22
C GLY A 67 -9.82 -7.18 -10.69
N PHE A 68 -9.86 -8.16 -11.61
CA PHE A 68 -9.72 -9.58 -11.25
C PHE A 68 -8.30 -9.96 -10.81
N MET A 69 -7.27 -9.33 -11.39
CA MET A 69 -5.87 -9.54 -11.00
C MET A 69 -5.55 -8.86 -9.64
N MET A 70 -6.22 -7.75 -9.33
CA MET A 70 -6.04 -6.99 -8.10
C MET A 70 -7.00 -7.52 -7.03
N GLY A 71 -6.53 -8.40 -6.18
CA GLY A 71 -7.35 -9.09 -5.17
C GLY A 71 -7.42 -8.44 -3.80
N GLY A 72 -6.78 -7.28 -3.59
CA GLY A 72 -6.67 -6.60 -2.31
C GLY A 72 -5.67 -7.28 -1.36
N LEU A 73 -5.46 -6.67 -0.20
CA LEU A 73 -4.42 -7.04 0.77
C LEU A 73 -4.40 -8.53 1.17
N LYS A 74 -5.55 -9.20 1.17
CA LYS A 74 -5.66 -10.62 1.56
C LYS A 74 -5.20 -11.61 0.49
N VAL A 75 -5.14 -11.18 -0.77
CA VAL A 75 -4.84 -12.05 -1.92
C VAL A 75 -3.53 -11.66 -2.61
N THR A 76 -2.78 -10.74 -2.02
CA THR A 76 -1.47 -10.28 -2.52
C THR A 76 -0.52 -11.45 -2.74
N PRO A 77 0.05 -11.59 -3.96
CA PRO A 77 1.08 -12.59 -4.22
C PRO A 77 2.40 -12.21 -3.55
N THR A 78 3.28 -13.17 -3.37
CA THR A 78 4.70 -12.89 -3.05
C THR A 78 5.48 -12.63 -4.33
N SER A 79 6.52 -11.77 -4.28
CA SER A 79 7.40 -11.48 -5.42
C SER A 79 8.16 -12.72 -5.91
N ARG A 80 8.46 -13.64 -4.99
CA ARG A 80 9.10 -14.94 -5.27
C ARG A 80 8.36 -16.07 -4.56
N PHE A 81 8.45 -17.28 -5.10
CA PHE A 81 7.85 -18.48 -4.49
C PHE A 81 6.35 -18.37 -4.22
N ASN A 82 5.62 -17.81 -5.18
CA ASN A 82 4.17 -17.63 -5.02
C ASN A 82 3.40 -18.97 -4.97
N PHE A 83 3.92 -20.05 -5.57
CA PHE A 83 3.35 -21.42 -5.56
C PHE A 83 1.81 -21.44 -5.67
N LEU A 84 1.27 -20.82 -6.72
CA LEU A 84 -0.18 -20.71 -6.95
C LEU A 84 -0.95 -20.05 -5.80
N GLY A 85 -0.29 -19.11 -5.05
CA GLY A 85 -0.90 -18.40 -3.94
C GLY A 85 -0.66 -19.03 -2.56
N ALA A 86 0.11 -20.12 -2.47
CA ALA A 86 0.50 -20.71 -1.18
C ALA A 86 1.59 -19.87 -0.47
N GLY A 87 2.46 -19.19 -1.23
CA GLY A 87 3.56 -18.38 -0.69
C GLY A 87 3.13 -17.40 0.41
N PRO A 88 2.17 -16.51 0.18
CA PRO A 88 1.71 -15.57 1.21
C PRO A 88 1.18 -16.25 2.49
N ARG A 89 0.52 -17.41 2.34
CA ARG A 89 0.02 -18.17 3.50
C ARG A 89 1.15 -18.76 4.34
N ILE A 90 2.18 -19.28 3.68
CA ILE A 90 3.38 -19.80 4.34
C ILE A 90 4.10 -18.66 5.07
N PHE A 91 4.30 -17.51 4.42
CA PHE A 91 4.93 -16.35 5.05
C PHE A 91 4.16 -15.83 6.25
N ARG A 92 2.83 -15.68 6.16
CA ARG A 92 1.99 -15.28 7.31
C ARG A 92 2.11 -16.28 8.47
N SER A 93 2.15 -17.58 8.17
CA SER A 93 2.33 -18.61 9.20
C SER A 93 3.69 -18.51 9.89
N LEU A 94 4.76 -18.28 9.11
CA LEU A 94 6.11 -18.08 9.65
C LEU A 94 6.21 -16.80 10.48
N MET A 95 5.61 -15.69 10.04
CA MET A 95 5.58 -14.43 10.79
C MET A 95 4.91 -14.64 12.15
N ARG A 96 3.72 -15.26 12.18
CA ARG A 96 3.01 -15.57 13.44
C ARG A 96 3.80 -16.50 14.34
N LYS A 97 4.41 -17.56 13.81
CA LYS A 97 5.23 -18.50 14.57
C LYS A 97 6.44 -17.83 15.24
N ASN A 98 6.99 -16.81 14.60
CA ASN A 98 8.15 -16.06 15.10
C ASN A 98 7.78 -14.76 15.82
N ASN A 99 6.50 -14.55 16.16
CA ASN A 99 5.99 -13.31 16.78
C ASN A 99 6.34 -12.03 16.02
N VAL A 100 6.34 -12.11 14.68
CA VAL A 100 6.51 -10.96 13.78
C VAL A 100 5.15 -10.51 13.31
N ALA A 101 4.89 -9.22 13.34
CA ALA A 101 3.64 -8.63 12.89
C ALA A 101 3.35 -8.98 11.41
N THR A 102 2.16 -9.45 11.13
CA THR A 102 1.68 -9.73 9.77
C THR A 102 1.45 -8.44 8.99
N LEU A 103 1.33 -8.53 7.65
CA LEU A 103 1.05 -7.36 6.82
C LEU A 103 -0.24 -6.65 7.26
N GLU A 104 -1.27 -7.40 7.59
CA GLU A 104 -2.55 -6.86 8.06
C GLU A 104 -2.38 -6.09 9.39
N GLU A 105 -1.63 -6.63 10.33
CA GLU A 105 -1.32 -5.98 11.61
C GLU A 105 -0.47 -4.72 11.41
N LEU A 106 0.47 -4.73 10.47
CA LEU A 106 1.28 -3.56 10.12
C LEU A 106 0.42 -2.45 9.49
N VAL A 107 -0.56 -2.79 8.66
CA VAL A 107 -1.51 -1.81 8.10
C VAL A 107 -2.35 -1.16 9.20
N GLU A 108 -2.88 -1.96 10.13
CA GLU A 108 -3.64 -1.41 11.26
C GLU A 108 -2.76 -0.55 12.18
N ALA A 109 -1.52 -0.94 12.42
CA ALA A 109 -0.55 -0.12 13.15
C ALA A 109 -0.25 1.20 12.43
N ALA A 110 -0.11 1.18 11.11
CA ALA A 110 0.10 2.38 10.30
C ALA A 110 -1.06 3.38 10.42
N LYS A 111 -2.30 2.88 10.40
CA LYS A 111 -3.51 3.69 10.62
C LYS A 111 -3.51 4.28 12.05
N ALA A 112 -3.24 3.47 13.05
CA ALA A 112 -3.20 3.90 14.44
C ALA A 112 -2.12 4.94 14.73
N LEU A 113 -0.98 4.86 14.03
CA LEU A 113 0.12 5.82 14.13
C LEU A 113 -0.11 7.10 13.29
N GLY A 114 -1.24 7.21 12.59
CA GLY A 114 -1.59 8.40 11.81
C GLY A 114 -0.74 8.58 10.54
N ILE A 115 -0.25 7.51 9.96
CA ILE A 115 0.45 7.56 8.67
C ILE A 115 -0.50 8.05 7.58
N ASN A 116 -0.08 9.01 6.77
CA ASN A 116 -0.88 9.57 5.70
C ASN A 116 -0.85 8.66 4.46
N PHE A 117 -2.01 8.21 4.00
CA PHE A 117 -2.15 7.41 2.78
C PHE A 117 -2.66 8.28 1.64
N TYR A 118 -2.00 8.19 0.49
CA TYR A 118 -2.37 8.89 -0.73
C TYR A 118 -2.48 7.93 -1.90
N ALA A 119 -3.48 8.12 -2.75
CA ALA A 119 -3.66 7.32 -3.96
C ALA A 119 -3.18 8.11 -5.19
N CYS A 120 -2.51 7.44 -6.13
CA CYS A 120 -2.03 8.04 -7.36
C CYS A 120 -3.17 8.20 -8.36
N GLU A 121 -3.53 9.45 -8.72
CA GLU A 121 -4.58 9.78 -9.66
C GLU A 121 -4.39 9.09 -11.03
N MET A 122 -3.19 9.17 -11.59
CA MET A 122 -2.89 8.56 -12.89
C MET A 122 -3.09 7.05 -12.89
N ALA A 123 -2.59 6.37 -11.85
CA ALA A 123 -2.74 4.91 -11.74
C ALA A 123 -4.20 4.50 -11.53
N MET A 124 -4.98 5.28 -10.78
CA MET A 124 -6.42 5.08 -10.62
C MET A 124 -7.14 5.13 -11.96
N HIS A 125 -6.86 6.14 -12.79
CA HIS A 125 -7.48 6.29 -14.10
C HIS A 125 -7.14 5.11 -15.02
N VAL A 126 -5.88 4.68 -15.06
CA VAL A 126 -5.43 3.52 -15.85
C VAL A 126 -6.12 2.23 -15.41
N LEU A 127 -6.28 2.03 -14.10
CA LEU A 127 -6.86 0.81 -13.53
C LEU A 127 -8.40 0.88 -13.40
N GLY A 128 -9.02 2.02 -13.74
CA GLY A 128 -10.47 2.22 -13.65
C GLY A 128 -10.99 2.26 -12.21
N LEU A 129 -10.15 2.69 -11.27
CA LEU A 129 -10.49 2.81 -9.85
C LEU A 129 -11.01 4.20 -9.53
N LYS A 130 -11.86 4.29 -8.50
CA LYS A 130 -12.42 5.54 -7.97
C LYS A 130 -12.04 5.68 -6.49
N LYS A 131 -12.16 6.90 -5.96
CA LYS A 131 -11.87 7.18 -4.54
C LYS A 131 -12.70 6.31 -3.59
N GLU A 132 -13.93 6.01 -3.97
CA GLU A 132 -14.87 5.17 -3.19
C GLU A 132 -14.46 3.69 -3.12
N ASP A 133 -13.50 3.26 -3.95
CA ASP A 133 -12.97 1.90 -3.93
C ASP A 133 -11.90 1.70 -2.83
N PHE A 134 -11.46 2.78 -2.19
CA PHE A 134 -10.39 2.76 -1.18
C PHE A 134 -10.92 2.89 0.24
N ILE A 135 -10.09 2.44 1.19
CA ILE A 135 -10.37 2.59 2.61
C ILE A 135 -10.51 4.07 3.00
N PRO A 136 -11.32 4.40 4.01
CA PRO A 136 -11.58 5.79 4.40
C PRO A 136 -10.35 6.53 4.92
N GLU A 137 -9.30 5.82 5.30
CA GLU A 137 -8.03 6.37 5.76
C GLU A 137 -7.18 6.96 4.62
N VAL A 138 -7.56 6.76 3.35
CA VAL A 138 -6.92 7.45 2.21
C VAL A 138 -7.28 8.93 2.28
N LYS A 139 -6.30 9.72 2.66
CA LYS A 139 -6.45 11.15 2.91
C LYS A 139 -6.85 11.90 1.65
N ASP A 140 -6.15 11.63 0.55
CA ASP A 140 -6.45 12.27 -0.72
C ASP A 140 -5.94 11.47 -1.94
N VAL A 141 -6.42 11.89 -3.11
CA VAL A 141 -5.94 11.44 -4.42
C VAL A 141 -5.03 12.52 -4.97
N LEU A 142 -3.78 12.18 -5.26
CA LEU A 142 -2.76 13.14 -5.69
C LEU A 142 -2.18 12.79 -7.06
N GLY A 143 -1.91 13.82 -7.85
CA GLY A 143 -0.97 13.73 -8.95
C GLY A 143 0.48 13.67 -8.46
N VAL A 144 1.38 13.14 -9.28
CA VAL A 144 2.81 12.96 -8.92
C VAL A 144 3.47 14.27 -8.47
N ALA A 145 3.22 15.38 -9.18
CA ALA A 145 3.80 16.67 -8.83
C ALA A 145 3.37 17.16 -7.43
N SER A 146 2.09 16.94 -7.08
CA SER A 146 1.56 17.30 -5.76
C SER A 146 2.19 16.46 -4.65
N PHE A 147 2.38 15.17 -4.91
CA PHE A 147 3.04 14.28 -3.95
C PHE A 147 4.52 14.64 -3.77
N LEU A 148 5.26 14.91 -4.84
CA LEU A 148 6.67 15.33 -4.76
C LEU A 148 6.83 16.64 -3.97
N LYS A 149 5.92 17.61 -4.18
CA LYS A 149 5.91 18.85 -3.39
C LYS A 149 5.62 18.59 -1.90
N LEU A 150 4.73 17.65 -1.60
CA LEU A 150 4.45 17.24 -0.22
C LEU A 150 5.65 16.53 0.42
N SER A 151 6.45 15.82 -0.37
CA SER A 151 7.64 15.09 0.07
C SER A 151 8.88 15.98 0.25
N ASP A 152 8.79 17.23 -0.18
CA ASP A 152 9.92 18.16 -0.13
C ASP A 152 10.44 18.33 1.31
N GLY A 153 11.76 18.43 1.45
CA GLY A 153 12.46 18.51 2.73
C GLY A 153 12.55 17.20 3.52
N GLY A 154 12.13 16.06 2.95
CA GLY A 154 12.19 14.74 3.57
C GLY A 154 12.94 13.68 2.74
N GLU A 155 13.06 12.49 3.31
CA GLU A 155 13.56 11.32 2.58
C GLU A 155 12.46 10.70 1.74
N THR A 156 12.79 10.21 0.54
CA THR A 156 11.84 9.52 -0.33
C THR A 156 12.36 8.13 -0.71
N LEU A 157 11.55 7.11 -0.47
CA LEU A 157 11.83 5.72 -0.83
C LEU A 157 10.86 5.25 -1.91
N PHE A 158 11.36 4.40 -2.82
CA PHE A 158 10.55 3.73 -3.86
C PHE A 158 10.62 2.22 -3.67
N ILE A 159 9.48 1.54 -3.50
CA ILE A 159 9.36 0.09 -3.23
C ILE A 159 8.33 -0.58 -4.14
#